data_657968a5f5b7c88dea1aee4c3bb9ff1e
#
_entry.id   657968a5f5b7c88dea1aee4c3bb9ff1e
#
_cell.length_a   1.000
_cell.length_b   1.000
_cell.length_c   1.000
_cell.angle_alpha   90.00
_cell.angle_beta   90.00
_cell.angle_gamma   90.00
#
_symmetry.space_group_name_H-M   'P 1'
#
loop_
_entity.id
_entity.type
_entity.pdbx_description
1 polymer ?
#
loop_
_entity_poly.entity_id
_entity_poly.type
_entity_poly.pdbx_seq_one_letter_code
_entity_poly.pdbx_strand_id
1 'polypeptide(L)'
;IRIDDMNRPHCETGPSHRWRDGWSLYHWHGVSVPAHWIEQRATLDPNEVIKVENVEQRAVGAEIVGWPRMLDVLKARVIHDSGNDDMGQLIELTLPGLREPGRFLKAKCPRNGIIVEGVPYISDIDGLPIDTALAAQAWRVGDAMSEYEHPTRRT
;
A
#
# COMPACT_ATOMS: atom_id res chain seq x y z
N ILE A 1 -7.68 25.03 6.06
CA ILE A 1 -7.13 23.95 5.22
C ILE A 1 -6.10 23.19 6.05
N ARG A 2 -6.15 21.87 6.00
CA ARG A 2 -5.13 20.97 6.55
C ARG A 2 -4.40 20.28 5.41
N ILE A 3 -3.08 20.17 5.52
CA ILE A 3 -2.20 19.65 4.48
C ILE A 3 -1.18 18.68 5.09
N ASP A 4 -0.63 17.81 4.26
CA ASP A 4 0.50 16.94 4.60
C ASP A 4 1.86 17.64 4.35
N ASP A 5 2.96 16.93 4.63
CA ASP A 5 4.33 17.43 4.48
C ASP A 5 4.70 17.76 3.02
N MET A 6 3.94 17.24 2.05
CA MET A 6 4.09 17.53 0.63
C MET A 6 3.15 18.65 0.15
N ASN A 7 2.54 19.38 1.07
CA ASN A 7 1.62 20.48 0.80
C ASN A 7 0.34 20.08 0.05
N ARG A 8 -0.10 18.82 0.20
CA ARG A 8 -1.34 18.30 -0.39
C ARG A 8 -2.46 18.34 0.65
N PRO A 9 -3.73 18.61 0.27
CA PRO A 9 -4.86 18.53 1.18
C PRO A 9 -4.90 17.15 1.87
N HIS A 10 -4.90 17.13 3.22
CA HIS A 10 -4.89 15.89 3.99
C HIS A 10 -5.39 16.10 5.42
N CYS A 11 -6.19 15.16 5.93
CA CYS A 11 -6.54 15.09 7.34
C CYS A 11 -7.01 13.67 7.69
N GLU A 12 -6.40 13.08 8.72
CA GLU A 12 -6.73 11.72 9.17
C GLU A 12 -7.95 11.61 10.10
N THR A 13 -8.40 12.73 10.66
CA THR A 13 -9.42 12.74 11.73
C THR A 13 -10.64 13.61 11.44
N GLY A 14 -10.72 14.19 10.24
CA GLY A 14 -11.82 15.06 9.86
C GLY A 14 -11.61 15.69 8.48
N PRO A 15 -12.34 16.77 8.17
CA PRO A 15 -12.20 17.43 6.87
C PRO A 15 -10.85 18.12 6.72
N SER A 16 -10.28 18.04 5.51
CA SER A 16 -9.09 18.82 5.12
C SER A 16 -9.45 20.29 4.86
N HIS A 17 -10.68 20.54 4.41
CA HIS A 17 -11.24 21.87 4.23
C HIS A 17 -12.55 21.98 4.97
N ARG A 18 -12.75 23.09 5.67
CA ARG A 18 -14.03 23.45 6.28
C ARG A 18 -14.28 24.95 6.08
N TRP A 19 -15.48 25.27 5.59
CA TRP A 19 -15.94 26.64 5.40
C TRP A 19 -16.87 27.07 6.54
N ARG A 20 -17.10 28.38 6.66
CA ARG A 20 -17.96 28.94 7.72
C ARG A 20 -19.43 28.60 7.60
N ASP A 21 -19.88 28.31 6.37
CA ASP A 21 -21.24 27.85 6.05
C ASP A 21 -21.48 26.38 6.38
N GLY A 22 -20.46 25.69 6.90
CA GLY A 22 -20.52 24.28 7.30
C GLY A 22 -20.11 23.30 6.21
N TRP A 23 -19.84 23.78 4.99
CA TRP A 23 -19.39 22.91 3.92
C TRP A 23 -17.99 22.35 4.21
N SER A 24 -17.75 21.09 3.85
CA SER A 24 -16.49 20.39 4.18
C SER A 24 -16.07 19.47 3.06
N LEU A 25 -14.75 19.38 2.83
CA LEU A 25 -14.15 18.42 1.91
C LEU A 25 -13.15 17.54 2.66
N TYR A 26 -13.08 16.29 2.25
CA TYR A 26 -12.21 15.28 2.83
C TYR A 26 -11.20 14.83 1.79
N HIS A 27 -9.93 14.84 2.16
CA HIS A 27 -8.84 14.42 1.28
C HIS A 27 -7.84 13.55 2.05
N TRP A 28 -7.32 12.57 1.35
CA TRP A 28 -6.18 11.77 1.79
C TRP A 28 -5.04 11.96 0.79
N HIS A 29 -3.94 12.58 1.22
CA HIS A 29 -2.79 12.94 0.38
C HIS A 29 -3.16 13.58 -0.97
N GLY A 30 -4.09 14.53 -0.95
CA GLY A 30 -4.54 15.25 -2.14
C GLY A 30 -5.72 14.59 -2.88
N VAL A 31 -6.01 13.33 -2.62
CA VAL A 31 -7.12 12.62 -3.26
C VAL A 31 -8.41 12.86 -2.47
N SER A 32 -9.47 13.30 -3.15
CA SER A 32 -10.78 13.48 -2.54
C SER A 32 -11.40 12.13 -2.19
N VAL A 33 -11.91 12.00 -0.97
CA VAL A 33 -12.53 10.77 -0.47
C VAL A 33 -13.87 11.07 0.21
N PRO A 34 -14.77 10.07 0.32
CA PRO A 34 -16.00 10.22 1.09
C PRO A 34 -15.73 10.54 2.57
N ALA A 35 -16.58 11.37 3.18
CA ALA A 35 -16.42 11.79 4.59
C ALA A 35 -16.31 10.60 5.55
N HIS A 36 -17.17 9.59 5.37
CA HIS A 36 -17.20 8.42 6.26
C HIS A 36 -15.93 7.58 6.21
N TRP A 37 -15.12 7.64 5.13
CA TRP A 37 -13.83 6.97 5.07
C TRP A 37 -12.85 7.49 6.11
N ILE A 38 -12.92 8.77 6.42
CA ILE A 38 -12.11 9.41 7.44
C ILE A 38 -12.77 9.30 8.82
N GLU A 39 -14.04 9.70 8.91
CA GLU A 39 -14.75 9.78 10.19
C GLU A 39 -15.06 8.42 10.81
N GLN A 40 -15.25 7.39 9.98
CA GLN A 40 -15.54 6.01 10.40
C GLN A 40 -14.41 5.04 10.01
N ARG A 41 -13.20 5.54 9.93
CA ARG A 41 -12.01 4.79 9.48
C ARG A 41 -11.85 3.42 10.14
N ALA A 42 -12.11 3.33 11.45
CA ALA A 42 -11.94 2.08 12.20
C ALA A 42 -12.92 0.97 11.74
N THR A 43 -14.08 1.34 11.22
CA THR A 43 -15.15 0.42 10.79
C THR A 43 -15.38 0.40 9.28
N LEU A 44 -14.57 1.14 8.51
CA LEU A 44 -14.68 1.19 7.05
C LEU A 44 -14.54 -0.22 6.46
N ASP A 45 -15.54 -0.63 5.66
CA ASP A 45 -15.53 -1.95 5.02
C ASP A 45 -14.50 -1.99 3.87
N PRO A 46 -13.49 -2.88 3.92
CA PRO A 46 -12.54 -3.06 2.82
C PRO A 46 -13.22 -3.36 1.47
N ASN A 47 -14.36 -4.07 1.47
CA ASN A 47 -15.10 -4.38 0.24
C ASN A 47 -15.70 -3.13 -0.43
N GLU A 48 -16.04 -2.10 0.33
CA GLU A 48 -16.48 -0.83 -0.23
C GLU A 48 -15.35 -0.18 -1.03
N VAL A 49 -14.16 -0.13 -0.45
CA VAL A 49 -12.96 0.45 -1.07
C VAL A 49 -12.57 -0.29 -2.36
N ILE A 50 -12.61 -1.63 -2.32
CA ILE A 50 -12.27 -2.48 -3.48
C ILE A 50 -13.17 -2.19 -4.68
N LYS A 51 -14.44 -1.89 -4.46
CA LYS A 51 -15.44 -1.66 -5.53
C LYS A 51 -15.35 -0.28 -6.18
N VAL A 52 -14.53 0.63 -5.66
CA VAL A 52 -14.38 1.97 -6.22
C VAL A 52 -13.68 1.90 -7.58
N GLU A 53 -14.28 2.51 -8.60
CA GLU A 53 -13.75 2.50 -9.97
C GLU A 53 -12.49 3.36 -10.10
N ASN A 54 -12.45 4.51 -9.42
CA ASN A 54 -11.30 5.40 -9.44
C ASN A 54 -10.09 4.76 -8.75
N VAL A 55 -9.02 4.55 -9.52
CA VAL A 55 -7.80 3.86 -9.07
C VAL A 55 -7.09 4.61 -7.94
N GLU A 56 -7.05 5.95 -8.02
CA GLU A 56 -6.41 6.78 -6.98
C GLU A 56 -7.20 6.74 -5.67
N GLN A 57 -8.53 6.85 -5.74
CA GLN A 57 -9.37 6.69 -4.56
C GLN A 57 -9.27 5.30 -3.95
N ARG A 58 -9.22 4.25 -4.79
CA ARG A 58 -9.04 2.87 -4.31
C ARG A 58 -7.69 2.68 -3.63
N ALA A 59 -6.62 3.26 -4.17
CA ALA A 59 -5.28 3.19 -3.57
C ALA A 59 -5.26 3.86 -2.18
N VAL A 60 -5.72 5.09 -2.07
CA VAL A 60 -5.76 5.79 -0.76
C VAL A 60 -6.79 5.16 0.18
N GLY A 61 -7.88 4.60 -0.32
CA GLY A 61 -8.83 3.83 0.47
C GLY A 61 -8.19 2.62 1.14
N ALA A 62 -7.31 1.91 0.44
CA ALA A 62 -6.54 0.81 1.00
C ALA A 62 -5.60 1.26 2.13
N GLU A 63 -4.99 2.44 2.00
CA GLU A 63 -4.19 3.04 3.08
C GLU A 63 -5.05 3.41 4.28
N ILE A 64 -6.23 3.99 4.06
CA ILE A 64 -7.18 4.38 5.11
C ILE A 64 -7.67 3.15 5.88
N VAL A 65 -8.07 2.08 5.19
CA VAL A 65 -8.47 0.79 5.81
C VAL A 65 -7.31 0.13 6.53
N GLY A 66 -6.13 0.22 5.96
CA GLY A 66 -4.91 -0.46 6.37
C GLY A 66 -4.71 -1.80 5.69
N TRP A 67 -3.48 -2.05 5.25
CA TRP A 67 -3.13 -3.24 4.48
C TRP A 67 -3.45 -4.57 5.16
N PRO A 68 -3.29 -4.76 6.49
CA PRO A 68 -3.67 -6.02 7.12
C PRO A 68 -5.12 -6.41 6.84
N ARG A 69 -6.07 -5.49 7.02
CA ARG A 69 -7.49 -5.72 6.74
C ARG A 69 -7.79 -5.91 5.25
N MET A 70 -7.08 -5.15 4.39
CA MET A 70 -7.22 -5.30 2.93
C MET A 70 -6.75 -6.68 2.46
N LEU A 71 -5.61 -7.16 2.95
CA LEU A 71 -5.04 -8.45 2.56
C LEU A 71 -5.92 -9.62 2.97
N ASP A 72 -6.59 -9.54 4.12
CA ASP A 72 -7.55 -10.56 4.58
C ASP A 72 -8.72 -10.71 3.60
N VAL A 73 -9.25 -9.59 3.10
CA VAL A 73 -10.37 -9.59 2.15
C VAL A 73 -9.92 -10.02 0.75
N LEU A 74 -8.74 -9.58 0.31
CA LEU A 74 -8.17 -9.91 -1.00
C LEU A 74 -7.66 -11.36 -1.08
N LYS A 75 -7.61 -12.07 0.05
CA LYS A 75 -7.13 -13.47 0.15
C LYS A 75 -5.74 -13.63 -0.46
N ALA A 76 -4.83 -12.76 -0.06
CA ALA A 76 -3.45 -12.80 -0.52
C ALA A 76 -2.81 -14.17 -0.26
N ARG A 77 -2.14 -14.73 -1.27
CA ARG A 77 -1.39 -15.98 -1.17
C ARG A 77 0.09 -15.68 -0.95
N VAL A 78 0.67 -16.23 0.11
CA VAL A 78 2.12 -16.12 0.34
C VAL A 78 2.86 -17.06 -0.62
N ILE A 79 3.77 -16.50 -1.42
CA ILE A 79 4.64 -17.21 -2.34
C ILE A 79 5.95 -17.55 -1.66
N HIS A 80 6.52 -16.60 -0.94
CA HIS A 80 7.77 -16.75 -0.20
C HIS A 80 7.74 -15.90 1.07
N ASP A 81 8.09 -16.52 2.19
CA ASP A 81 8.27 -15.84 3.48
C ASP A 81 9.75 -15.85 3.85
N SER A 82 10.32 -14.68 4.04
CA SER A 82 11.73 -14.57 4.45
C SER A 82 11.99 -14.93 5.92
N GLY A 83 10.92 -15.01 6.73
CA GLY A 83 11.02 -15.15 8.18
C GLY A 83 11.49 -13.88 8.90
N ASN A 84 11.63 -12.77 8.18
CA ASN A 84 12.04 -11.47 8.69
C ASN A 84 11.06 -10.39 8.23
N ASP A 85 10.41 -9.71 9.17
CA ASP A 85 9.39 -8.69 8.89
C ASP A 85 9.89 -7.54 8.01
N ASP A 86 11.15 -7.14 8.18
CA ASP A 86 11.74 -6.02 7.44
C ASP A 86 12.05 -6.42 5.98
N MET A 87 12.51 -7.65 5.77
CA MET A 87 12.68 -8.22 4.42
C MET A 87 11.33 -8.58 3.80
N GLY A 88 10.41 -9.09 4.60
CA GLY A 88 9.01 -9.27 4.27
C GLY A 88 8.67 -10.61 3.60
N GLN A 89 7.51 -10.58 2.95
CA GLN A 89 6.89 -11.70 2.23
C GLN A 89 6.64 -11.30 0.78
N LEU A 90 6.90 -12.22 -0.13
CA LEU A 90 6.39 -12.13 -1.50
C LEU A 90 5.00 -12.75 -1.53
N ILE A 91 4.00 -12.00 -1.95
CA ILE A 91 2.61 -12.42 -2.01
C ILE A 91 2.05 -12.28 -3.42
N GLU A 92 1.04 -13.07 -3.73
CA GLU A 92 0.18 -12.89 -4.89
C GLU A 92 -1.23 -12.56 -4.45
N LEU A 93 -1.85 -11.63 -5.15
CA LEU A 93 -3.27 -11.31 -4.97
C LEU A 93 -3.87 -10.83 -6.28
N THR A 94 -5.17 -11.06 -6.46
CA THR A 94 -5.93 -10.57 -7.60
C THR A 94 -6.65 -9.28 -7.21
N LEU A 95 -6.22 -8.18 -7.81
CA LEU A 95 -6.93 -6.91 -7.64
C LEU A 95 -8.20 -6.90 -8.49
N PRO A 96 -9.28 -6.23 -8.01
CA PRO A 96 -10.50 -6.08 -8.78
C PRO A 96 -10.23 -5.44 -10.16
N GLY A 97 -10.80 -6.05 -11.21
CA GLY A 97 -10.59 -5.63 -12.58
C GLY A 97 -9.38 -6.25 -13.29
N LEU A 98 -8.51 -6.96 -12.56
CA LEU A 98 -7.44 -7.76 -13.17
C LEU A 98 -7.88 -9.22 -13.33
N ARG A 99 -7.51 -9.83 -14.45
CA ARG A 99 -7.78 -11.26 -14.73
C ARG A 99 -6.74 -12.17 -14.09
N GLU A 100 -5.51 -11.71 -14.03
CA GLU A 100 -4.35 -12.43 -13.51
C GLU A 100 -3.95 -11.87 -12.14
N PRO A 101 -3.47 -12.71 -11.22
CA PRO A 101 -2.90 -12.24 -9.97
C PRO A 101 -1.64 -11.39 -10.22
N GLY A 102 -1.47 -10.36 -9.42
CA GLY A 102 -0.24 -9.59 -9.37
C GLY A 102 0.66 -10.07 -8.25
N ARG A 103 1.98 -9.84 -8.39
CA ARG A 103 2.96 -10.05 -7.32
C ARG A 103 3.21 -8.77 -6.55
N PHE A 104 3.35 -8.92 -5.24
CA PHE A 104 3.57 -7.81 -4.34
C PHE A 104 4.57 -8.18 -3.25
N LEU A 105 5.42 -7.24 -2.90
CA LEU A 105 6.24 -7.31 -1.70
C LEU A 105 5.46 -6.70 -0.54
N LYS A 106 5.18 -7.51 0.48
CA LYS A 106 4.65 -7.06 1.77
C LYS A 106 5.79 -7.02 2.78
N ALA A 107 6.12 -5.86 3.30
CA ALA A 107 7.19 -5.69 4.27
C ALA A 107 6.83 -4.68 5.35
N LYS A 108 7.56 -4.69 6.46
CA LYS A 108 7.39 -3.73 7.53
C LYS A 108 8.37 -2.58 7.37
N CYS A 109 7.84 -1.39 7.13
CA CYS A 109 8.63 -0.17 7.13
C CYS A 109 8.62 0.46 8.53
N PRO A 110 9.78 0.80 9.12
CA PRO A 110 9.84 1.43 10.45
C PRO A 110 9.05 2.73 10.54
N ARG A 111 8.93 3.45 9.43
CA ARG A 111 8.21 4.74 9.39
C ARG A 111 6.72 4.59 9.09
N ASN A 112 6.36 3.69 8.16
CA ASN A 112 5.02 3.64 7.58
C ASN A 112 4.22 2.37 7.98
N GLY A 113 4.78 1.50 8.84
CA GLY A 113 4.13 0.24 9.18
C GLY A 113 4.19 -0.79 8.03
N ILE A 114 3.10 -1.51 7.80
CA ILE A 114 3.04 -2.48 6.69
C ILE A 114 2.90 -1.74 5.36
N ILE A 115 3.81 -2.05 4.44
CA ILE A 115 3.77 -1.60 3.04
C ILE A 115 3.50 -2.78 2.13
N VAL A 116 2.83 -2.52 1.02
CA VAL A 116 2.57 -3.49 -0.05
C VAL A 116 2.86 -2.81 -1.38
N GLU A 117 3.90 -3.27 -2.06
CA GLU A 117 4.36 -2.70 -3.33
C GLU A 117 4.33 -3.75 -4.43
N GLY A 118 3.80 -3.38 -5.60
CA GLY A 118 3.78 -4.25 -6.78
C GLY A 118 5.18 -4.52 -7.30
N VAL A 119 5.47 -5.78 -7.65
CA VAL A 119 6.72 -6.19 -8.27
C VAL A 119 6.44 -7.00 -9.55
N PRO A 120 7.30 -6.92 -10.57
CA PRO A 120 7.11 -7.73 -11.78
C PRO A 120 7.42 -9.20 -11.50
N TYR A 121 6.99 -10.08 -12.40
CA TYR A 121 7.34 -11.51 -12.33
C TYR A 121 8.81 -11.78 -12.70
N ILE A 122 9.34 -10.96 -13.60
CA ILE A 122 10.73 -11.01 -14.07
C ILE A 122 11.35 -9.63 -13.83
N SER A 123 12.52 -9.61 -13.23
CA SER A 123 13.30 -8.40 -13.02
C SER A 123 13.80 -7.85 -14.36
N ASP A 124 13.59 -6.58 -14.61
CA ASP A 124 14.14 -5.85 -15.77
C ASP A 124 15.59 -5.40 -15.56
N ILE A 125 16.14 -5.64 -14.37
CA ILE A 125 17.53 -5.30 -14.02
C ILE A 125 18.49 -6.44 -14.43
N ASP A 126 18.17 -7.68 -14.07
CA ASP A 126 19.01 -8.86 -14.29
C ASP A 126 18.34 -9.98 -15.10
N GLY A 127 17.06 -9.81 -15.46
CA GLY A 127 16.30 -10.79 -16.24
C GLY A 127 15.90 -12.05 -15.43
N LEU A 128 16.11 -12.07 -14.12
CA LEU A 128 15.80 -13.21 -13.28
C LEU A 128 14.36 -13.17 -12.74
N PRO A 129 13.75 -14.34 -12.44
CA PRO A 129 12.46 -14.38 -11.79
C PRO A 129 12.48 -13.74 -10.40
N ILE A 130 11.46 -12.94 -10.08
CA ILE A 130 11.22 -12.42 -8.74
C ILE A 130 10.28 -13.40 -8.04
N ASP A 131 10.82 -14.43 -7.43
CA ASP A 131 10.09 -15.51 -6.74
C ASP A 131 10.41 -15.59 -5.23
N THR A 132 11.22 -14.66 -4.72
CA THR A 132 11.55 -14.52 -3.30
C THR A 132 11.39 -13.08 -2.82
N ALA A 133 11.21 -12.90 -1.51
CA ALA A 133 11.17 -11.57 -0.89
C ALA A 133 12.50 -10.83 -1.08
N LEU A 134 13.62 -11.54 -1.06
CA LEU A 134 14.96 -10.99 -1.33
C LEU A 134 15.05 -10.39 -2.74
N ALA A 135 14.63 -11.15 -3.76
CA ALA A 135 14.63 -10.68 -5.15
C ALA A 135 13.74 -9.45 -5.33
N ALA A 136 12.59 -9.43 -4.66
CA ALA A 136 11.68 -8.28 -4.67
C ALA A 136 12.28 -7.03 -4.01
N GLN A 137 13.00 -7.20 -2.89
CA GLN A 137 13.70 -6.09 -2.24
C GLN A 137 14.86 -5.56 -3.10
N ALA A 138 15.64 -6.44 -3.71
CA ALA A 138 16.71 -6.04 -4.63
C ALA A 138 16.17 -5.22 -5.79
N TRP A 139 15.15 -5.73 -6.47
CA TRP A 139 14.51 -5.03 -7.58
C TRP A 139 13.97 -3.65 -7.16
N ARG A 140 13.34 -3.57 -6.00
CA ARG A 140 12.76 -2.33 -5.46
C ARG A 140 13.78 -1.20 -5.30
N VAL A 141 15.01 -1.53 -4.92
CA VAL A 141 16.09 -0.53 -4.75
C VAL A 141 16.95 -0.35 -6.01
N GLY A 142 16.65 -1.08 -7.08
CA GLY A 142 17.35 -0.99 -8.36
C GLY A 142 18.61 -1.84 -8.46
N ASP A 143 18.76 -2.85 -7.59
CA ASP A 143 19.91 -3.75 -7.56
C ASP A 143 19.60 -5.09 -8.21
N ALA A 144 20.61 -5.73 -8.80
CA ALA A 144 20.54 -7.14 -9.14
C ALA A 144 20.51 -7.98 -7.86
N MET A 145 19.79 -9.12 -7.88
CA MET A 145 19.64 -9.97 -6.69
C MET A 145 21.00 -10.42 -6.12
N SER A 146 21.99 -10.65 -6.98
CA SER A 146 23.35 -11.05 -6.57
C SER A 146 24.16 -9.96 -5.87
N GLU A 147 23.78 -8.70 -6.02
CA GLU A 147 24.48 -7.53 -5.48
C GLU A 147 23.77 -6.95 -4.25
N TYR A 148 22.52 -7.35 -4.01
CA TYR A 148 21.70 -6.80 -2.93
C TYR A 148 22.11 -7.35 -1.56
N GLU A 149 22.46 -6.44 -0.67
CA GLU A 149 22.64 -6.71 0.76
C GLU A 149 21.51 -6.05 1.55
N HIS A 150 20.68 -6.87 2.20
CA HIS A 150 19.59 -6.33 3.02
C HIS A 150 20.15 -5.57 4.22
N PRO A 151 19.78 -4.28 4.42
CA PRO A 151 20.29 -3.50 5.53
C PRO A 151 19.94 -4.14 6.87
N THR A 152 20.94 -4.54 7.64
CA THR A 152 20.76 -4.96 9.02
C THR A 152 20.54 -3.73 9.88
N ARG A 153 19.52 -3.74 10.75
CA ARG A 153 19.32 -2.65 11.70
C ARG A 153 20.61 -2.48 12.51
N ARG A 154 21.20 -1.29 12.44
CA ARG A 154 22.19 -0.89 13.43
C ARG A 154 21.44 -0.71 14.75
N THR A 155 21.77 -1.53 15.72
CA THR A 155 21.36 -1.40 17.11
C THR A 155 21.86 -0.08 17.71
#